data_a784c144ee47fd41214226cde0e1470e
#
_entry.id   a784c144ee47fd41214226cde0e1470e
#
_cell.length_a   1.000
_cell.length_b   1.000
_cell.length_c   1.000
_cell.angle_alpha   90.00
_cell.angle_beta   90.00
_cell.angle_gamma   90.00
#
_symmetry.space_group_name_H-M   'P 1'
#
loop_
_entity.id
_entity.type
_entity.pdbx_description
1 polymer ?
#
loop_
_entity_poly.entity_id
_entity_poly.type
_entity_poly.pdbx_seq_one_letter_code
_entity_poly.pdbx_strand_id
1 'polypeptide(L)'
;MSSQARGVPHAADAPLREATSSLGYLLKHAQLRLAELTGPALAPFGISGRELGVLLTLAAGEPASQQQAAQRLGVDRTTMVGLVDALEAKSLVARRPQEGDRRRNVVELTENGREILRRASEAATEVERQFLAPLSPAAAAEFTRALRALI
;
A
#
# COMPACT_ATOMS: atom_id res chain seq x y z
N MET A 1 -6.73 -56.32 10.75
CA MET A 1 -6.50 -55.85 9.36
C MET A 1 -7.42 -54.62 9.16
N SER A 2 -6.91 -53.46 9.41
CA SER A 2 -7.68 -52.20 9.32
C SER A 2 -7.41 -51.54 7.96
N SER A 3 -8.44 -51.54 7.12
CA SER A 3 -8.44 -50.90 5.80
C SER A 3 -8.61 -49.39 6.00
N GLN A 4 -7.54 -48.64 5.74
CA GLN A 4 -7.61 -47.16 5.63
C GLN A 4 -8.28 -46.82 4.30
N ALA A 5 -9.52 -46.36 4.38
CA ALA A 5 -10.18 -45.71 3.26
C ALA A 5 -9.52 -44.34 3.01
N ARG A 6 -8.72 -44.23 1.96
CA ARG A 6 -8.28 -42.94 1.40
C ARG A 6 -9.51 -42.27 0.78
N GLY A 7 -10.01 -41.22 1.43
CA GLY A 7 -11.08 -40.40 0.88
C GLY A 7 -10.62 -39.78 -0.45
N VAL A 8 -11.32 -40.14 -1.51
CA VAL A 8 -11.18 -39.53 -2.83
C VAL A 8 -11.73 -38.11 -2.72
N PRO A 9 -10.98 -37.05 -3.07
CA PRO A 9 -11.49 -35.69 -3.03
C PRO A 9 -12.69 -35.56 -3.98
N HIS A 10 -13.78 -35.00 -3.46
CA HIS A 10 -15.03 -34.84 -4.16
C HIS A 10 -14.86 -33.92 -5.37
N ALA A 11 -15.36 -34.30 -6.54
CA ALA A 11 -15.22 -33.53 -7.80
C ALA A 11 -15.78 -32.09 -7.72
N ALA A 12 -16.60 -31.80 -6.71
CA ALA A 12 -17.12 -30.46 -6.43
C ALA A 12 -16.09 -29.47 -5.84
N ASP A 13 -14.94 -29.96 -5.34
CA ASP A 13 -13.90 -29.11 -4.74
C ASP A 13 -12.88 -28.56 -5.77
N ALA A 14 -12.87 -29.09 -6.99
CA ALA A 14 -11.92 -28.71 -8.02
C ALA A 14 -12.10 -27.24 -8.49
N PRO A 15 -13.31 -26.74 -8.82
CA PRO A 15 -13.50 -25.35 -9.26
C PRO A 15 -13.22 -24.32 -8.15
N LEU A 16 -13.46 -24.66 -6.88
CA LEU A 16 -13.12 -23.81 -5.74
C LEU A 16 -11.60 -23.74 -5.54
N ARG A 17 -10.88 -24.85 -5.71
CA ARG A 17 -9.41 -24.88 -5.62
C ARG A 17 -8.76 -24.14 -6.77
N GLU A 18 -9.28 -24.21 -7.98
CA GLU A 18 -8.80 -23.44 -9.12
C GLU A 18 -9.01 -21.94 -8.90
N ALA A 19 -10.19 -21.53 -8.40
CA ALA A 19 -10.49 -20.13 -8.09
C ALA A 19 -9.56 -19.57 -6.99
N THR A 20 -9.32 -20.33 -5.91
CA THR A 20 -8.48 -19.91 -4.78
C THR A 20 -6.98 -19.98 -5.05
N SER A 21 -6.54 -20.65 -6.11
CA SER A 21 -5.14 -20.70 -6.56
C SER A 21 -4.84 -19.72 -7.69
N SER A 22 -5.83 -18.99 -8.20
CA SER A 22 -5.60 -17.98 -9.23
C SER A 22 -4.71 -16.85 -8.72
N LEU A 23 -3.83 -16.32 -9.57
CA LEU A 23 -2.93 -15.21 -9.22
C LEU A 23 -3.71 -14.00 -8.71
N GLY A 24 -4.84 -13.66 -9.34
CA GLY A 24 -5.70 -12.54 -8.91
C GLY A 24 -6.26 -12.73 -7.51
N TYR A 25 -6.71 -13.94 -7.17
CA TYR A 25 -7.18 -14.27 -5.83
C TYR A 25 -6.04 -14.13 -4.81
N LEU A 26 -4.87 -14.70 -5.10
CA LEU A 26 -3.72 -14.67 -4.20
C LEU A 26 -3.24 -13.23 -3.95
N LEU A 27 -3.11 -12.42 -4.99
CA LEU A 27 -2.72 -11.00 -4.86
C LEU A 27 -3.73 -10.20 -4.04
N LYS A 28 -5.03 -10.40 -4.29
CA LYS A 28 -6.09 -9.74 -3.51
C LYS A 28 -6.00 -10.09 -2.03
N HIS A 29 -5.85 -11.37 -1.71
CA HIS A 29 -5.79 -11.82 -0.32
C HIS A 29 -4.48 -11.43 0.37
N ALA A 30 -3.36 -11.43 -0.35
CA ALA A 30 -2.11 -10.88 0.15
C ALA A 30 -2.24 -9.38 0.48
N GLN A 31 -2.90 -8.60 -0.37
CA GLN A 31 -3.18 -7.19 -0.12
C GLN A 31 -4.10 -6.97 1.08
N LEU A 32 -5.16 -7.77 1.23
CA LEU A 32 -6.03 -7.70 2.41
C LEU A 32 -5.25 -8.00 3.69
N ARG A 33 -4.43 -9.05 3.68
CA ARG A 33 -3.59 -9.39 4.83
C ARG A 33 -2.60 -8.30 5.18
N LEU A 34 -1.96 -7.69 4.19
CA LEU A 34 -1.06 -6.56 4.41
C LEU A 34 -1.81 -5.36 5.01
N ALA A 35 -3.02 -5.07 4.53
CA ALA A 35 -3.86 -3.98 5.05
C ALA A 35 -4.28 -4.20 6.51
N GLU A 36 -4.59 -5.44 6.90
CA GLU A 36 -4.91 -5.81 8.30
C GLU A 36 -3.74 -5.54 9.26
N LEU A 37 -2.50 -5.73 8.81
CA LEU A 37 -1.30 -5.41 9.59
C LEU A 37 -1.00 -3.91 9.58
N THR A 38 -1.21 -3.25 8.46
CA THR A 38 -0.89 -1.83 8.26
C THR A 38 -1.80 -0.92 9.09
N GLY A 39 -3.09 -1.21 9.14
CA GLY A 39 -4.07 -0.36 9.85
C GLY A 39 -3.69 -0.09 11.31
N PRO A 40 -3.54 -1.12 12.15
CA PRO A 40 -3.13 -0.94 13.55
C PRO A 40 -1.76 -0.29 13.72
N ALA A 41 -0.80 -0.57 12.84
CA ALA A 41 0.55 -0.01 12.90
C ALA A 41 0.57 1.50 12.59
N LEU A 42 -0.32 1.98 11.72
CA LEU A 42 -0.42 3.39 11.36
C LEU A 42 -1.39 4.20 12.22
N ALA A 43 -2.27 3.55 12.96
CA ALA A 43 -3.24 4.21 13.85
C ALA A 43 -2.61 5.24 14.82
N PRO A 44 -1.44 4.99 15.46
CA PRO A 44 -0.79 5.97 16.33
C PRO A 44 -0.40 7.27 15.62
N PHE A 45 -0.24 7.25 14.31
CA PHE A 45 0.12 8.43 13.50
C PHE A 45 -1.11 9.14 12.91
N GLY A 46 -2.31 8.60 13.12
CA GLY A 46 -3.56 9.14 12.60
C GLY A 46 -3.69 9.10 11.09
N ILE A 47 -2.96 8.21 10.40
CA ILE A 47 -2.99 8.05 8.95
C ILE A 47 -3.32 6.62 8.54
N SER A 48 -3.92 6.48 7.36
CA SER A 48 -4.16 5.20 6.70
C SER A 48 -3.00 4.79 5.78
N GLY A 49 -2.98 3.54 5.33
CA GLY A 49 -1.99 3.07 4.34
C GLY A 49 -2.05 3.85 3.02
N ARG A 50 -3.24 4.29 2.58
CA ARG A 50 -3.39 5.13 1.38
C ARG A 50 -2.78 6.52 1.59
N GLU A 51 -3.02 7.11 2.74
CA GLU A 51 -2.42 8.40 3.11
C GLU A 51 -0.90 8.31 3.22
N LEU A 52 -0.36 7.22 3.79
CA LEU A 52 1.07 6.95 3.77
C LEU A 52 1.61 6.88 2.34
N GLY A 53 0.89 6.20 1.43
CA GLY A 53 1.24 6.14 0.00
C GLY A 53 1.34 7.52 -0.64
N VAL A 54 0.41 8.45 -0.32
CA VAL A 54 0.48 9.85 -0.79
C VAL A 54 1.72 10.55 -0.23
N LEU A 55 1.98 10.45 1.07
CA LEU A 55 3.15 11.07 1.70
C LEU A 55 4.46 10.56 1.10
N LEU A 56 4.58 9.24 0.87
CA LEU A 56 5.74 8.63 0.19
C LEU A 56 5.90 9.15 -1.24
N THR A 57 4.80 9.25 -1.99
CA THR A 57 4.81 9.75 -3.37
C THR A 57 5.27 11.20 -3.44
N LEU A 58 4.83 12.04 -2.49
CA LEU A 58 5.24 13.44 -2.42
C LEU A 58 6.70 13.59 -1.96
N ALA A 59 7.18 12.70 -1.11
CA ALA A 59 8.58 12.73 -0.63
C ALA A 59 9.58 12.25 -1.68
N ALA A 60 9.17 11.36 -2.58
CA ALA A 60 10.05 10.71 -3.56
C ALA A 60 10.43 11.58 -4.77
N GLY A 61 9.88 12.79 -4.89
CA GLY A 61 10.09 13.62 -6.07
C GLY A 61 9.98 15.11 -5.81
N GLU A 62 10.11 15.89 -6.90
CA GLU A 62 9.85 17.32 -6.89
C GLU A 62 8.36 17.60 -6.58
N PRO A 63 8.05 18.83 -6.12
CA PRO A 63 6.67 19.26 -5.88
C PRO A 63 5.77 18.89 -7.07
N ALA A 64 4.69 18.20 -6.80
CA ALA A 64 3.82 17.63 -7.82
C ALA A 64 2.41 18.21 -7.72
N SER A 65 1.77 18.40 -8.87
CA SER A 65 0.33 18.64 -8.92
C SER A 65 -0.42 17.40 -8.41
N GLN A 66 -1.66 17.59 -7.93
CA GLN A 66 -2.51 16.46 -7.52
C GLN A 66 -2.67 15.41 -8.62
N GLN A 67 -2.73 15.83 -9.88
CA GLN A 67 -2.81 14.91 -11.03
C GLN A 67 -1.55 14.07 -11.19
N GLN A 68 -0.37 14.66 -11.07
CA GLN A 68 0.90 13.93 -11.11
C GLN A 68 1.04 12.96 -9.94
N ALA A 69 0.64 13.39 -8.73
CA ALA A 69 0.62 12.52 -7.56
C ALA A 69 -0.36 11.35 -7.72
N ALA A 70 -1.54 11.57 -8.29
CA ALA A 70 -2.52 10.52 -8.59
C ALA A 70 -1.97 9.48 -9.57
N GLN A 71 -1.31 9.94 -10.64
CA GLN A 71 -0.67 9.05 -11.62
C GLN A 71 0.44 8.20 -10.99
N ARG A 72 1.30 8.81 -10.16
CA ARG A 72 2.38 8.09 -9.45
C ARG A 72 1.86 7.06 -8.46
N LEU A 73 0.76 7.38 -7.77
CA LEU A 73 0.14 6.47 -6.80
C LEU A 73 -0.78 5.43 -7.44
N GLY A 74 -1.15 5.60 -8.72
CA GLY A 74 -2.06 4.69 -9.41
C GLY A 74 -3.51 4.79 -8.93
N VAL A 75 -3.96 5.98 -8.51
CA VAL A 75 -5.35 6.24 -8.09
C VAL A 75 -6.01 7.27 -9.01
N ASP A 76 -7.34 7.27 -9.03
CA ASP A 76 -8.10 8.28 -9.78
C ASP A 76 -8.00 9.66 -9.12
N ARG A 77 -8.34 10.70 -9.90
CA ARG A 77 -8.26 12.10 -9.46
C ARG A 77 -9.13 12.39 -8.24
N THR A 78 -10.35 11.87 -8.20
CA THR A 78 -11.30 12.12 -7.11
C THR A 78 -10.78 11.53 -5.81
N THR A 79 -10.27 10.29 -5.84
CA THR A 79 -9.62 9.64 -4.70
C THR A 79 -8.43 10.45 -4.21
N MET A 80 -7.57 10.94 -5.12
CA MET A 80 -6.42 11.76 -4.74
C MET A 80 -6.82 13.08 -4.08
N VAL A 81 -7.84 13.77 -4.61
CA VAL A 81 -8.35 15.01 -3.99
C VAL A 81 -8.79 14.73 -2.55
N GLY A 82 -9.59 13.69 -2.33
CA GLY A 82 -10.04 13.33 -0.98
C GLY A 82 -8.88 12.98 -0.02
N LEU A 83 -7.85 12.27 -0.50
CA LEU A 83 -6.66 11.95 0.30
C LEU A 83 -5.87 13.21 0.66
N VAL A 84 -5.67 14.11 -0.30
CA VAL A 84 -4.95 15.38 -0.06
C VAL A 84 -5.73 16.28 0.89
N ASP A 85 -7.07 16.37 0.75
CA ASP A 85 -7.92 17.15 1.66
C ASP A 85 -7.83 16.62 3.10
N ALA A 86 -7.87 15.30 3.27
CA ALA A 86 -7.71 14.66 4.57
C ALA A 86 -6.33 14.92 5.20
N LEU A 87 -5.25 14.85 4.40
CA LEU A 87 -3.89 15.12 4.86
C LEU A 87 -3.67 16.61 5.17
N GLU A 88 -4.26 17.51 4.39
CA GLU A 88 -4.20 18.96 4.64
C GLU A 88 -4.96 19.33 5.94
N ALA A 89 -6.12 18.71 6.19
CA ALA A 89 -6.86 18.87 7.45
C ALA A 89 -6.05 18.41 8.67
N LYS A 90 -5.14 17.45 8.50
CA LYS A 90 -4.19 16.98 9.52
C LYS A 90 -2.89 17.79 9.57
N SER A 91 -2.77 18.84 8.76
CA SER A 91 -1.55 19.66 8.61
C SER A 91 -0.30 18.87 8.21
N LEU A 92 -0.46 17.77 7.46
CA LEU A 92 0.63 16.93 6.97
C LEU A 92 1.11 17.34 5.58
N VAL A 93 0.23 17.96 4.79
CA VAL A 93 0.55 18.52 3.48
C VAL A 93 -0.03 19.94 3.37
N ALA A 94 0.47 20.71 2.43
CA ALA A 94 -0.04 22.03 2.08
C ALA A 94 -0.09 22.19 0.56
N ARG A 95 -1.14 22.87 0.06
CA ARG A 95 -1.21 23.31 -1.33
C ARG A 95 -0.52 24.66 -1.46
N ARG A 96 0.37 24.79 -2.44
CA ARG A 96 1.06 26.04 -2.74
C ARG A 96 0.93 26.36 -4.22
N PRO A 97 0.87 27.65 -4.60
CA PRO A 97 0.96 28.05 -5.99
C PRO A 97 2.27 27.53 -6.60
N GLN A 98 2.20 26.99 -7.82
CA GLN A 98 3.38 26.55 -8.53
C GLN A 98 4.24 27.76 -8.91
N GLU A 99 5.55 27.68 -8.73
CA GLU A 99 6.47 28.69 -9.18
C GLU A 99 6.37 28.87 -10.70
N GLY A 100 6.12 30.09 -11.15
CA GLY A 100 5.90 30.43 -12.58
C GLY A 100 4.46 30.24 -13.10
N ASP A 101 3.56 29.56 -12.38
CA ASP A 101 2.14 29.45 -12.76
C ASP A 101 1.23 29.46 -11.52
N ARG A 102 0.77 30.65 -11.15
CA ARG A 102 -0.13 30.85 -9.99
C ARG A 102 -1.51 30.18 -10.12
N ARG A 103 -1.87 29.70 -11.31
CA ARG A 103 -3.14 28.99 -11.54
C ARG A 103 -3.04 27.49 -11.21
N ARG A 104 -1.83 26.99 -11.04
CA ARG A 104 -1.57 25.59 -10.67
C ARG A 104 -1.09 25.51 -9.24
N ASN A 105 -1.66 24.59 -8.49
CA ASN A 105 -1.20 24.27 -7.16
C ASN A 105 -0.37 22.97 -7.19
N VAL A 106 0.73 23.00 -6.46
CA VAL A 106 1.50 21.81 -6.08
C VAL A 106 1.18 21.44 -4.65
N VAL A 107 1.31 20.18 -4.33
CA VAL A 107 1.15 19.64 -2.98
C VAL A 107 2.52 19.30 -2.42
N GLU A 108 2.80 19.79 -1.25
CA GLU A 108 4.09 19.60 -0.56
C GLU A 108 3.87 19.06 0.85
N LEU A 109 4.84 18.30 1.34
CA LEU A 109 4.88 17.90 2.75
C LEU A 109 5.18 19.12 3.62
N THR A 110 4.44 19.26 4.72
CA THR A 110 4.82 20.16 5.81
C THR A 110 5.96 19.56 6.63
N GLU A 111 6.53 20.33 7.56
CA GLU A 111 7.51 19.79 8.52
C GLU A 111 6.90 18.66 9.35
N ASN A 112 5.67 18.86 9.85
CA ASN A 112 4.92 17.82 10.56
C ASN A 112 4.69 16.59 9.67
N GLY A 113 4.36 16.79 8.39
CA GLY A 113 4.20 15.71 7.41
C GLY A 113 5.47 14.89 7.22
N ARG A 114 6.64 15.54 7.18
CA ARG A 114 7.94 14.84 7.09
C ARG A 114 8.23 14.01 8.32
N GLU A 115 7.98 14.54 9.51
CA GLU A 115 8.20 13.81 10.77
C GLU A 115 7.25 12.61 10.90
N ILE A 116 5.95 12.79 10.59
CA ILE A 116 4.98 11.69 10.57
C ILE A 116 5.40 10.64 9.54
N LEU A 117 5.78 11.05 8.33
CA LEU A 117 6.24 10.12 7.29
C LEU A 117 7.44 9.28 7.75
N ARG A 118 8.43 9.91 8.38
CA ARG A 118 9.62 9.21 8.90
C ARG A 118 9.22 8.09 9.88
N ARG A 119 8.41 8.43 10.88
CA ARG A 119 7.96 7.49 11.92
C ARG A 119 7.03 6.41 11.37
N ALA A 120 6.09 6.80 10.50
CA ALA A 120 5.17 5.86 9.87
C ALA A 120 5.90 4.89 8.92
N SER A 121 6.97 5.34 8.25
CA SER A 121 7.79 4.47 7.40
C SER A 121 8.54 3.41 8.21
N GLU A 122 9.00 3.73 9.42
CA GLU A 122 9.61 2.75 10.33
C GLU A 122 8.58 1.68 10.73
N ALA A 123 7.35 2.10 11.08
CA ALA A 123 6.26 1.18 11.39
C ALA A 123 5.85 0.33 10.17
N ALA A 124 5.82 0.90 8.98
CA ALA A 124 5.52 0.17 7.73
C ALA A 124 6.59 -0.88 7.42
N THR A 125 7.87 -0.58 7.65
CA THR A 125 8.96 -1.56 7.50
C THR A 125 8.77 -2.77 8.43
N GLU A 126 8.36 -2.54 9.67
CA GLU A 126 8.05 -3.63 10.60
C GLU A 126 6.84 -4.44 10.15
N VAL A 127 5.80 -3.81 9.59
CA VAL A 127 4.65 -4.50 8.98
C VAL A 127 5.10 -5.39 7.81
N GLU A 128 5.94 -4.88 6.92
CA GLU A 128 6.49 -5.68 5.81
C GLU A 128 7.25 -6.91 6.32
N ARG A 129 8.06 -6.74 7.36
CA ARG A 129 8.78 -7.84 8.01
C ARG A 129 7.82 -8.89 8.56
N GLN A 130 6.74 -8.47 9.23
CA GLN A 130 5.72 -9.38 9.76
C GLN A 130 4.95 -10.09 8.64
N PHE A 131 4.60 -9.37 7.59
CA PHE A 131 3.89 -9.92 6.43
C PHE A 131 4.72 -11.01 5.73
N LEU A 132 6.02 -10.79 5.60
CA LEU A 132 6.95 -11.71 4.94
C LEU A 132 7.49 -12.81 5.87
N ALA A 133 7.22 -12.75 7.17
CA ALA A 133 7.76 -13.69 8.16
C ALA A 133 7.50 -15.19 7.86
N PRO A 134 6.40 -15.59 7.18
CA PRO A 134 6.21 -16.99 6.76
C PRO A 134 7.19 -17.49 5.70
N LEU A 135 7.92 -16.59 5.03
CA LEU A 135 8.88 -16.90 3.99
C LEU A 135 10.31 -16.95 4.55
N SER A 136 11.17 -17.78 3.95
CA SER A 136 12.60 -17.67 4.21
C SER A 136 13.14 -16.31 3.74
N PRO A 137 14.26 -15.80 4.28
CA PRO A 137 14.85 -14.53 3.83
C PRO A 137 15.10 -14.48 2.32
N ALA A 138 15.55 -15.57 1.72
CA ALA A 138 15.78 -15.68 0.28
C ALA A 138 14.47 -15.62 -0.51
N ALA A 139 13.42 -16.31 -0.06
CA ALA A 139 12.10 -16.30 -0.70
C ALA A 139 11.42 -14.93 -0.58
N ALA A 140 11.55 -14.23 0.55
CA ALA A 140 11.02 -12.90 0.75
C ALA A 140 11.69 -11.87 -0.20
N ALA A 141 13.00 -11.93 -0.34
CA ALA A 141 13.75 -11.08 -1.27
C ALA A 141 13.36 -11.35 -2.73
N GLU A 142 13.23 -12.64 -3.10
CA GLU A 142 12.78 -13.04 -4.45
C GLU A 142 11.35 -12.56 -4.74
N PHE A 143 10.43 -12.74 -3.80
CA PHE A 143 9.05 -12.27 -3.92
C PHE A 143 8.98 -10.77 -4.15
N THR A 144 9.71 -9.97 -3.36
CA THR A 144 9.77 -8.51 -3.49
C THR A 144 10.35 -8.11 -4.85
N ARG A 145 11.42 -8.78 -5.29
CA ARG A 145 12.05 -8.53 -6.60
C ARG A 145 11.10 -8.86 -7.75
N ALA A 146 10.40 -10.00 -7.67
CA ALA A 146 9.43 -10.42 -8.68
C ALA A 146 8.27 -9.42 -8.79
N LEU A 147 7.71 -8.95 -7.67
CA LEU A 147 6.67 -7.92 -7.68
C LEU A 147 7.15 -6.62 -8.36
N ARG A 148 8.37 -6.16 -8.07
CA ARG A 148 8.94 -4.96 -8.71
C ARG A 148 9.11 -5.11 -10.23
N ALA A 149 9.35 -6.32 -10.73
CA ALA A 149 9.48 -6.59 -12.16
C ALA A 149 8.14 -6.57 -12.90
N LEU A 150 7.01 -6.63 -12.17
CA LEU A 150 5.66 -6.64 -12.74
C LEU A 150 5.02 -5.25 -12.80
N ILE A 151 5.60 -4.26 -12.11
CA ILE A 151 5.08 -2.89 -12.00
C ILE A 151 6.12 -1.88 -12.50
#